data_90e19892f940833f978360c6ad131889
#
_entry.id   90e19892f940833f978360c6ad131889
#
_cell.length_a   1.000
_cell.length_b   1.000
_cell.length_c   1.000
_cell.angle_alpha   90.00
_cell.angle_beta   90.00
_cell.angle_gamma   90.00
#
_symmetry.space_group_name_H-M   'P 1'
#
loop_
_entity.id
_entity.type
_entity.pdbx_description
1 polymer ?
#
loop_
_entity_poly.entity_id
_entity_poly.type
_entity_poly.pdbx_seq_one_letter_code
_entity_poly.pdbx_strand_id
1 'polypeptide(L)'
;MRKLLLSIFLALGTACWAQERIPIILDTDIGDDIDDALALALALQSPEVDVRAVTTVIDDTETRTRLAWKELGLYGRHDIPLATGASEPLLDPVRPQRARQFEVLTDADTVPEAAHRRAAGLIIDTLMASPRPMTLVPIGPLTNIALALKSGPNIRPKIARIVLMGGAFHMLYQEYNIWRDRVAAEIVFSSGVPITAVGLDVTMRCKLEGADLARLRAADNPAARFLTKLIDLWQDGHPSQFPTLHDPLAVAAAFQPNLIETQSGSVQVETACCVANGMTMFKPADQLPRGVNATTLIAREVNVRGFLDLFLARLTAPPRAK
;
A
#
# COMPACT_ATOMS: atom_id res chain seq x y z
N MET A 1 74.05 -9.31 6.52
CA MET A 1 72.83 -9.23 7.31
C MET A 1 71.77 -8.54 6.48
N ARG A 2 70.86 -9.31 5.81
CA ARG A 2 69.74 -8.81 4.98
C ARG A 2 68.51 -8.72 5.88
N LYS A 3 67.99 -7.51 6.07
CA LYS A 3 66.70 -7.30 6.78
C LYS A 3 65.53 -7.56 5.82
N LEU A 4 64.76 -8.60 6.15
CA LEU A 4 63.50 -8.96 5.44
C LEU A 4 62.40 -8.07 6.00
N LEU A 5 61.89 -7.14 5.19
CA LEU A 5 60.69 -6.33 5.52
C LEU A 5 59.46 -7.11 5.13
N LEU A 6 58.71 -7.57 6.12
CA LEU A 6 57.43 -8.27 5.97
C LEU A 6 56.33 -7.20 5.86
N SER A 7 55.81 -6.98 4.64
CA SER A 7 54.66 -6.07 4.40
C SER A 7 53.36 -6.82 4.69
N ILE A 8 52.69 -6.49 5.78
CA ILE A 8 51.38 -7.01 6.11
C ILE A 8 50.36 -6.16 5.31
N PHE A 9 49.77 -6.78 4.27
CA PHE A 9 48.59 -6.20 3.60
C PHE A 9 47.33 -6.46 4.44
N LEU A 10 46.83 -5.40 5.08
CA LEU A 10 45.55 -5.39 5.78
C LEU A 10 44.47 -5.30 4.72
N ALA A 11 43.85 -6.41 4.33
CA ALA A 11 42.65 -6.40 3.49
C ALA A 11 41.45 -5.87 4.30
N LEU A 12 41.14 -4.60 4.17
CA LEU A 12 39.89 -4.02 4.65
C LEU A 12 38.75 -4.58 3.79
N GLY A 13 38.17 -5.69 4.23
CA GLY A 13 36.92 -6.19 3.70
C GLY A 13 35.81 -5.18 4.00
N THR A 14 35.34 -4.45 2.99
CA THR A 14 34.12 -3.67 3.08
C THR A 14 32.97 -4.67 3.25
N ALA A 15 32.55 -4.88 4.50
CA ALA A 15 31.29 -5.58 4.78
C ALA A 15 30.19 -4.72 4.16
N CYS A 16 29.70 -5.11 2.99
CA CYS A 16 28.49 -4.58 2.40
C CYS A 16 27.33 -5.04 3.31
N TRP A 17 26.94 -4.17 4.24
CA TRP A 17 25.75 -4.40 5.05
C TRP A 17 24.57 -4.36 4.10
N ALA A 18 24.03 -5.52 3.72
CA ALA A 18 22.77 -5.57 2.99
C ALA A 18 21.73 -4.85 3.84
N GLN A 19 21.21 -3.73 3.33
CA GLN A 19 20.16 -2.98 4.01
C GLN A 19 18.99 -3.93 4.27
N GLU A 20 18.62 -4.10 5.52
CA GLU A 20 17.59 -5.02 5.93
C GLU A 20 16.24 -4.57 5.34
N ARG A 21 15.60 -5.47 4.57
CA ARG A 21 14.31 -5.17 3.92
C ARG A 21 13.23 -4.91 4.96
N ILE A 22 12.34 -3.98 4.67
CA ILE A 22 11.18 -3.66 5.51
C ILE A 22 10.09 -4.70 5.25
N PRO A 23 9.72 -5.54 6.23
CA PRO A 23 8.63 -6.49 6.06
C PRO A 23 7.29 -5.76 6.06
N ILE A 24 6.51 -5.97 5.00
CA ILE A 24 5.19 -5.36 4.84
C ILE A 24 4.10 -6.40 4.61
N ILE A 25 2.88 -6.06 5.01
CA ILE A 25 1.64 -6.68 4.56
C ILE A 25 0.89 -5.61 3.76
N LEU A 26 0.56 -5.92 2.51
CA LEU A 26 -0.21 -5.05 1.62
C LEU A 26 -1.68 -5.47 1.64
N ASP A 27 -2.60 -4.53 1.90
CA ASP A 27 -4.05 -4.74 1.84
C ASP A 27 -4.64 -3.80 0.78
N THR A 28 -5.32 -4.33 -0.25
CA THR A 28 -5.63 -3.65 -1.50
C THR A 28 -7.06 -3.91 -1.97
N ASP A 29 -7.70 -2.95 -2.58
CA ASP A 29 -8.96 -3.14 -3.33
C ASP A 29 -8.74 -3.13 -4.85
N ILE A 30 -7.64 -3.73 -5.28
CA ILE A 30 -7.20 -3.87 -6.67
C ILE A 30 -8.32 -4.23 -7.65
N GLY A 31 -8.38 -3.48 -8.75
CA GLY A 31 -9.31 -3.76 -9.86
C GLY A 31 -10.20 -2.59 -10.23
N ASP A 32 -10.53 -1.67 -9.31
CA ASP A 32 -11.35 -0.49 -9.56
C ASP A 32 -10.52 0.68 -10.08
N ASP A 33 -9.84 1.41 -9.21
CA ASP A 33 -8.85 2.36 -9.68
C ASP A 33 -7.61 1.59 -10.15
N ILE A 34 -6.81 2.21 -10.98
CA ILE A 34 -5.65 1.54 -11.60
C ILE A 34 -4.45 1.52 -10.67
N ASP A 35 -4.41 2.39 -9.71
CA ASP A 35 -3.22 2.65 -8.91
C ASP A 35 -2.90 1.53 -7.90
N ASP A 36 -3.87 0.74 -7.47
CA ASP A 36 -3.64 -0.50 -6.70
C ASP A 36 -2.69 -1.47 -7.41
N ALA A 37 -2.95 -1.78 -8.68
CA ALA A 37 -2.08 -2.66 -9.46
C ALA A 37 -0.68 -2.05 -9.62
N LEU A 38 -0.60 -0.75 -9.85
CA LEU A 38 0.66 -0.02 -9.92
C LEU A 38 1.40 0.00 -8.57
N ALA A 39 0.67 0.01 -7.46
CA ALA A 39 1.22 -0.05 -6.10
C ALA A 39 1.77 -1.45 -5.75
N LEU A 40 1.02 -2.51 -6.10
CA LEU A 40 1.49 -3.88 -5.93
C LEU A 40 2.78 -4.11 -6.74
N ALA A 41 2.80 -3.69 -8.02
CA ALA A 41 3.99 -3.73 -8.85
C ALA A 41 5.18 -3.01 -8.22
N LEU A 42 4.97 -1.79 -7.69
CA LEU A 42 6.01 -1.01 -7.03
C LEU A 42 6.56 -1.73 -5.80
N ALA A 43 5.68 -2.30 -4.95
CA ALA A 43 6.09 -3.06 -3.78
C ALA A 43 6.97 -4.26 -4.17
N LEU A 44 6.56 -5.03 -5.20
CA LEU A 44 7.28 -6.21 -5.69
C LEU A 44 8.64 -5.88 -6.32
N GLN A 45 8.75 -4.71 -6.95
CA GLN A 45 9.97 -4.25 -7.62
C GLN A 45 10.93 -3.47 -6.70
N SER A 46 10.52 -3.13 -5.48
CA SER A 46 11.33 -2.35 -4.55
C SER A 46 12.24 -3.25 -3.70
N PRO A 47 13.59 -3.13 -3.84
CA PRO A 47 14.54 -3.95 -3.07
C PRO A 47 14.51 -3.71 -1.58
N GLU A 48 14.02 -2.56 -1.17
CA GLU A 48 13.89 -2.13 0.21
C GLU A 48 12.79 -2.87 0.97
N VAL A 49 11.87 -3.52 0.23
CA VAL A 49 10.65 -4.10 0.76
C VAL A 49 10.69 -5.63 0.70
N ASP A 50 10.16 -6.27 1.74
CA ASP A 50 9.87 -7.70 1.81
C ASP A 50 8.35 -7.87 1.98
N VAL A 51 7.64 -8.12 0.88
CA VAL A 51 6.18 -8.36 0.90
C VAL A 51 5.91 -9.73 1.49
N ARG A 52 5.36 -9.77 2.70
CA ARG A 52 5.13 -10.97 3.50
C ARG A 52 3.72 -11.56 3.33
N ALA A 53 2.77 -10.75 2.94
CA ALA A 53 1.42 -11.15 2.58
C ALA A 53 0.74 -10.06 1.74
N VAL A 54 -0.23 -10.48 0.92
CA VAL A 54 -1.17 -9.60 0.22
C VAL A 54 -2.58 -10.01 0.63
N THR A 55 -3.45 -9.04 0.88
CA THR A 55 -4.86 -9.27 1.17
C THR A 55 -5.73 -8.36 0.32
N THR A 56 -6.92 -8.81 -0.03
CA THR A 56 -7.89 -8.01 -0.79
C THR A 56 -9.05 -7.58 0.08
N VAL A 57 -9.70 -6.47 -0.27
CA VAL A 57 -10.76 -5.89 0.55
C VAL A 57 -11.87 -5.30 -0.33
N ILE A 58 -13.09 -5.35 0.19
CA ILE A 58 -14.31 -4.71 -0.33
C ILE A 58 -14.74 -5.18 -1.72
N ASP A 59 -16.04 -5.22 -1.92
CA ASP A 59 -16.75 -5.60 -3.14
C ASP A 59 -16.44 -7.04 -3.59
N ASP A 60 -16.09 -7.27 -4.84
CA ASP A 60 -15.78 -8.60 -5.37
C ASP A 60 -14.36 -9.04 -5.00
N THR A 61 -14.14 -9.32 -3.71
CA THR A 61 -12.83 -9.71 -3.19
C THR A 61 -12.30 -11.01 -3.79
N GLU A 62 -13.16 -11.91 -4.23
CA GLU A 62 -12.75 -13.15 -4.93
C GLU A 62 -12.07 -12.80 -6.27
N THR A 63 -12.69 -11.95 -7.07
CA THR A 63 -12.13 -11.54 -8.36
C THR A 63 -10.89 -10.64 -8.16
N ARG A 64 -10.88 -9.77 -7.13
CA ARG A 64 -9.69 -9.00 -6.73
C ARG A 64 -8.52 -9.94 -6.38
N THR A 65 -8.79 -11.02 -5.65
CA THR A 65 -7.78 -12.03 -5.28
C THR A 65 -7.20 -12.72 -6.52
N ARG A 66 -8.03 -13.05 -7.50
CA ARG A 66 -7.58 -13.61 -8.79
C ARG A 66 -6.69 -12.64 -9.56
N LEU A 67 -7.04 -11.35 -9.57
CA LEU A 67 -6.25 -10.31 -10.24
C LEU A 67 -4.88 -10.13 -9.55
N ALA A 68 -4.87 -10.02 -8.22
CA ALA A 68 -3.64 -9.94 -7.44
C ALA A 68 -2.75 -11.18 -7.65
N TRP A 69 -3.34 -12.39 -7.68
CA TRP A 69 -2.61 -13.63 -7.95
C TRP A 69 -1.97 -13.66 -9.33
N LYS A 70 -2.71 -13.22 -10.35
CA LYS A 70 -2.20 -13.10 -11.71
C LYS A 70 -1.01 -12.14 -11.76
N GLU A 71 -1.11 -10.99 -11.10
CA GLU A 71 -0.02 -10.02 -11.05
C GLU A 71 1.19 -10.56 -10.29
N LEU A 72 1.01 -11.19 -9.13
CA LEU A 72 2.09 -11.87 -8.39
C LEU A 72 2.85 -12.86 -9.29
N GLY A 73 2.13 -13.59 -10.13
CA GLY A 73 2.71 -14.55 -11.08
C GLY A 73 3.63 -13.91 -12.12
N LEU A 74 3.31 -12.71 -12.60
CA LEU A 74 4.15 -11.96 -13.55
C LEU A 74 5.50 -11.55 -12.96
N TYR A 75 5.55 -11.41 -11.63
CA TYR A 75 6.78 -11.15 -10.87
C TYR A 75 7.42 -12.42 -10.29
N GLY A 76 6.89 -13.61 -10.62
CA GLY A 76 7.37 -14.88 -10.07
C GLY A 76 7.20 -15.01 -8.55
N ARG A 77 6.22 -14.33 -7.97
CA ARG A 77 6.02 -14.20 -6.52
C ARG A 77 4.79 -14.93 -5.98
N HIS A 78 4.46 -16.07 -6.56
CA HIS A 78 3.46 -16.99 -6.00
C HIS A 78 3.86 -17.61 -4.64
N ASP A 79 5.05 -17.32 -4.14
CA ASP A 79 5.49 -17.63 -2.79
C ASP A 79 4.88 -16.71 -1.72
N ILE A 80 4.37 -15.53 -2.11
CA ILE A 80 3.73 -14.60 -1.19
C ILE A 80 2.34 -15.12 -0.81
N PRO A 81 2.05 -15.32 0.49
CA PRO A 81 0.72 -15.66 0.94
C PRO A 81 -0.30 -14.60 0.53
N LEU A 82 -1.43 -15.07 -0.03
CA LEU A 82 -2.54 -14.24 -0.47
C LEU A 82 -3.82 -14.65 0.26
N ALA A 83 -4.70 -13.71 0.59
CA ALA A 83 -5.99 -14.02 1.18
C ALA A 83 -7.11 -13.09 0.70
N THR A 84 -8.28 -13.69 0.48
CA THR A 84 -9.53 -13.00 0.20
C THR A 84 -10.07 -12.36 1.48
N GLY A 85 -10.38 -11.08 1.43
CA GLY A 85 -10.81 -10.31 2.58
C GLY A 85 -12.32 -10.07 2.65
N ALA A 86 -12.69 -9.13 3.53
CA ALA A 86 -14.07 -8.73 3.71
C ALA A 86 -14.59 -8.07 2.43
N SER A 87 -15.72 -8.57 1.92
CA SER A 87 -16.40 -8.01 0.75
C SER A 87 -17.28 -6.81 1.10
N GLU A 88 -17.63 -6.64 2.37
CA GLU A 88 -18.50 -5.57 2.86
C GLU A 88 -17.80 -4.77 3.96
N PRO A 89 -18.12 -3.47 4.08
CA PRO A 89 -17.67 -2.65 5.19
C PRO A 89 -18.32 -3.11 6.51
N LEU A 90 -17.80 -2.66 7.64
CA LEU A 90 -18.33 -3.00 8.97
C LEU A 90 -19.74 -2.45 9.19
N LEU A 91 -20.10 -1.39 8.48
CA LEU A 91 -21.42 -0.76 8.55
C LEU A 91 -21.82 -0.25 7.15
N ASP A 92 -23.13 -0.29 6.86
CA ASP A 92 -23.75 0.25 5.64
C ASP A 92 -23.21 -0.39 4.34
N PRO A 93 -23.59 -1.64 4.04
CA PRO A 93 -23.22 -2.30 2.78
C PRO A 93 -23.57 -1.46 1.56
N VAL A 94 -22.64 -1.34 0.62
CA VAL A 94 -22.83 -0.63 -0.65
C VAL A 94 -22.86 -1.65 -1.78
N ARG A 95 -23.62 -1.38 -2.83
CA ARG A 95 -23.67 -2.29 -3.99
C ARG A 95 -22.29 -2.37 -4.63
N PRO A 96 -21.76 -3.58 -4.87
CA PRO A 96 -20.48 -3.76 -5.55
C PRO A 96 -20.54 -3.18 -6.96
N GLN A 97 -19.45 -2.55 -7.38
CA GLN A 97 -19.26 -2.15 -8.78
C GLN A 97 -18.40 -3.19 -9.48
N ARG A 98 -18.70 -3.43 -10.76
CA ARG A 98 -17.87 -4.31 -11.58
C ARG A 98 -16.70 -3.53 -12.15
N ALA A 99 -15.52 -3.88 -11.73
CA ALA A 99 -14.28 -3.27 -12.20
C ALA A 99 -13.90 -3.77 -13.60
N ARG A 100 -13.54 -2.86 -14.50
CA ARG A 100 -13.15 -3.19 -15.88
C ARG A 100 -11.82 -3.92 -15.98
N GLN A 101 -10.94 -3.71 -15.03
CA GLN A 101 -9.65 -4.41 -14.98
C GLN A 101 -9.82 -5.93 -14.87
N PHE A 102 -10.96 -6.43 -14.39
CA PHE A 102 -11.26 -7.87 -14.34
C PHE A 102 -11.41 -8.51 -15.72
N GLU A 103 -11.52 -7.72 -16.79
CA GLU A 103 -11.59 -8.23 -18.17
C GLU A 103 -10.28 -8.89 -18.63
N VAL A 104 -9.16 -8.71 -17.91
CA VAL A 104 -7.91 -9.45 -18.19
C VAL A 104 -7.93 -10.89 -17.67
N LEU A 105 -8.90 -11.24 -16.83
CA LEU A 105 -9.01 -12.55 -16.22
C LEU A 105 -9.74 -13.53 -17.16
N THR A 106 -9.29 -14.77 -17.11
CA THR A 106 -9.87 -15.91 -17.81
C THR A 106 -10.22 -17.01 -16.80
N ASP A 107 -10.91 -18.04 -17.22
CA ASP A 107 -11.23 -19.19 -16.37
C ASP A 107 -9.97 -19.96 -15.90
N ALA A 108 -8.85 -19.79 -16.60
CA ALA A 108 -7.57 -20.38 -16.21
C ALA A 108 -6.88 -19.62 -15.05
N ASP A 109 -7.28 -18.38 -14.77
CA ASP A 109 -6.72 -17.57 -13.70
C ASP A 109 -7.37 -17.97 -12.35
N THR A 110 -6.98 -19.13 -11.84
CA THR A 110 -7.46 -19.67 -10.54
C THR A 110 -6.47 -19.39 -9.44
N VAL A 111 -6.96 -19.25 -8.22
CA VAL A 111 -6.12 -19.08 -7.02
C VAL A 111 -6.00 -20.40 -6.26
N PRO A 112 -4.92 -20.62 -5.49
CA PRO A 112 -4.81 -21.81 -4.65
C PRO A 112 -5.84 -21.78 -3.51
N GLU A 113 -6.26 -22.95 -3.03
CA GLU A 113 -7.22 -23.11 -1.92
C GLU A 113 -6.82 -22.27 -0.69
N ALA A 114 -5.54 -22.16 -0.42
CA ALA A 114 -5.02 -21.36 0.70
C ALA A 114 -5.36 -19.86 0.60
N ALA A 115 -5.67 -19.34 -0.57
CA ALA A 115 -6.07 -17.94 -0.77
C ALA A 115 -7.53 -17.66 -0.35
N HIS A 116 -8.36 -18.69 -0.20
CA HIS A 116 -9.75 -18.55 0.26
C HIS A 116 -9.87 -18.36 1.80
N ARG A 117 -8.74 -18.27 2.51
CA ARG A 117 -8.73 -17.94 3.93
C ARG A 117 -9.07 -16.46 4.16
N ARG A 118 -9.60 -16.13 5.35
CA ARG A 118 -9.95 -14.75 5.70
C ARG A 118 -8.71 -13.87 5.85
N ALA A 119 -8.68 -12.71 5.21
CA ALA A 119 -7.57 -11.75 5.25
C ALA A 119 -7.14 -11.35 6.66
N ALA A 120 -8.09 -11.02 7.55
CA ALA A 120 -7.77 -10.68 8.94
C ALA A 120 -7.01 -11.80 9.66
N GLY A 121 -7.34 -13.07 9.39
CA GLY A 121 -6.61 -14.23 9.88
C GLY A 121 -5.18 -14.30 9.34
N LEU A 122 -4.99 -14.10 8.02
CA LEU A 122 -3.65 -14.07 7.42
C LEU A 122 -2.80 -12.95 8.01
N ILE A 123 -3.37 -11.75 8.20
CA ILE A 123 -2.67 -10.61 8.81
C ILE A 123 -2.21 -10.98 10.22
N ILE A 124 -3.11 -11.51 11.06
CA ILE A 124 -2.79 -11.91 12.45
C ILE A 124 -1.67 -12.96 12.45
N ASP A 125 -1.81 -14.04 11.69
CA ASP A 125 -0.85 -15.14 11.67
C ASP A 125 0.52 -14.67 11.19
N THR A 126 0.56 -13.85 10.13
CA THR A 126 1.80 -13.31 9.57
C THR A 126 2.53 -12.41 10.58
N LEU A 127 1.79 -11.54 11.27
CA LEU A 127 2.34 -10.68 12.32
C LEU A 127 2.88 -11.50 13.49
N MET A 128 2.09 -12.48 13.96
CA MET A 128 2.48 -13.32 15.11
C MET A 128 3.66 -14.23 14.83
N ALA A 129 3.79 -14.72 13.61
CA ALA A 129 4.93 -15.55 13.18
C ALA A 129 6.21 -14.72 12.95
N SER A 130 6.11 -13.40 12.82
CA SER A 130 7.26 -12.56 12.54
C SER A 130 8.16 -12.39 13.76
N PRO A 131 9.51 -12.55 13.62
CA PRO A 131 10.45 -12.30 14.71
C PRO A 131 10.59 -10.79 15.04
N ARG A 132 10.15 -9.91 14.16
CA ARG A 132 10.22 -8.44 14.32
C ARG A 132 8.90 -7.79 13.91
N PRO A 133 8.61 -6.59 14.42
CA PRO A 133 7.42 -5.84 14.02
C PRO A 133 7.43 -5.53 12.52
N MET A 134 6.24 -5.51 11.90
CA MET A 134 6.04 -5.31 10.46
C MET A 134 5.28 -4.01 10.19
N THR A 135 5.41 -3.49 8.98
CA THR A 135 4.60 -2.38 8.51
C THR A 135 3.35 -2.90 7.79
N LEU A 136 2.18 -2.44 8.20
CA LEU A 136 0.95 -2.65 7.43
C LEU A 136 0.82 -1.52 6.41
N VAL A 137 0.49 -1.88 5.17
CA VAL A 137 0.31 -0.93 4.07
C VAL A 137 -1.08 -1.13 3.46
N PRO A 138 -2.15 -0.67 4.13
CA PRO A 138 -3.47 -0.68 3.54
C PRO A 138 -3.60 0.47 2.53
N ILE A 139 -4.00 0.12 1.32
CA ILE A 139 -4.24 1.05 0.21
C ILE A 139 -5.71 1.04 -0.25
N GLY A 140 -6.53 0.15 0.30
CA GLY A 140 -7.99 0.13 0.21
C GLY A 140 -8.68 0.49 1.53
N PRO A 141 -10.01 0.32 1.62
CA PRO A 141 -10.78 0.50 2.84
C PRO A 141 -10.26 -0.34 4.00
N LEU A 142 -10.23 0.21 5.21
CA LEU A 142 -9.49 -0.32 6.36
C LEU A 142 -10.14 -1.52 7.07
N THR A 143 -11.14 -2.15 6.44
CA THR A 143 -11.98 -3.21 7.03
C THR A 143 -11.16 -4.39 7.55
N ASN A 144 -10.25 -4.93 6.74
CA ASN A 144 -9.41 -6.07 7.16
C ASN A 144 -8.49 -5.73 8.32
N ILE A 145 -7.90 -4.51 8.31
CA ILE A 145 -7.01 -4.04 9.37
C ILE A 145 -7.78 -3.87 10.68
N ALA A 146 -8.98 -3.26 10.62
CA ALA A 146 -9.84 -3.11 11.79
C ALA A 146 -10.27 -4.46 12.37
N LEU A 147 -10.66 -5.41 11.51
CA LEU A 147 -11.00 -6.79 11.92
C LEU A 147 -9.80 -7.49 12.57
N ALA A 148 -8.60 -7.36 12.00
CA ALA A 148 -7.39 -7.94 12.58
C ALA A 148 -7.07 -7.35 13.96
N LEU A 149 -7.15 -6.01 14.12
CA LEU A 149 -6.93 -5.33 15.40
C LEU A 149 -7.94 -5.69 16.49
N LYS A 150 -9.18 -5.96 16.09
CA LYS A 150 -10.26 -6.36 17.03
C LYS A 150 -10.21 -7.84 17.38
N SER A 151 -9.90 -8.71 16.43
CA SER A 151 -9.87 -10.17 16.63
C SER A 151 -8.55 -10.65 17.25
N GLY A 152 -7.45 -9.93 17.00
CA GLY A 152 -6.12 -10.26 17.52
C GLY A 152 -5.54 -9.16 18.42
N PRO A 153 -6.02 -8.96 19.65
CA PRO A 153 -5.61 -7.83 20.49
C PRO A 153 -4.09 -7.80 20.77
N ASN A 154 -3.42 -8.93 20.66
CA ASN A 154 -1.98 -9.08 20.91
C ASN A 154 -1.11 -8.73 19.70
N ILE A 155 -1.68 -8.39 18.53
CA ILE A 155 -0.89 -8.05 17.35
C ILE A 155 -0.30 -6.62 17.38
N ARG A 156 -0.86 -5.71 18.19
CA ARG A 156 -0.38 -4.31 18.22
C ARG A 156 1.13 -4.16 18.42
N PRO A 157 1.77 -4.86 19.36
CA PRO A 157 3.23 -4.81 19.52
C PRO A 157 4.02 -5.40 18.33
N LYS A 158 3.34 -6.16 17.45
CA LYS A 158 3.90 -6.74 16.23
C LYS A 158 3.76 -5.82 15.02
N ILE A 159 3.08 -4.68 15.16
CA ILE A 159 2.93 -3.67 14.12
C ILE A 159 3.90 -2.53 14.42
N ALA A 160 4.92 -2.36 13.58
CA ALA A 160 5.86 -1.25 13.68
C ALA A 160 5.16 0.09 13.41
N ARG A 161 4.33 0.10 12.36
CA ARG A 161 3.48 1.23 11.96
C ARG A 161 2.48 0.79 10.89
N ILE A 162 1.49 1.63 10.65
CA ILE A 162 0.59 1.56 9.50
C ILE A 162 0.94 2.73 8.57
N VAL A 163 1.18 2.45 7.28
CA VAL A 163 1.31 3.47 6.25
C VAL A 163 0.13 3.29 5.31
N LEU A 164 -0.86 4.16 5.42
CA LEU A 164 -2.12 4.00 4.67
C LEU A 164 -2.27 5.05 3.57
N MET A 165 -2.91 4.65 2.46
CA MET A 165 -3.52 5.60 1.56
C MET A 165 -4.94 5.89 2.05
N GLY A 166 -5.22 7.16 2.36
CA GLY A 166 -6.54 7.57 2.80
C GLY A 166 -6.56 8.91 3.51
N GLY A 167 -7.73 9.51 3.49
CA GLY A 167 -8.05 10.76 4.15
C GLY A 167 -7.82 12.01 3.29
N ALA A 168 -8.45 13.10 3.75
CA ALA A 168 -8.32 14.44 3.20
C ALA A 168 -8.26 15.40 4.39
N PHE A 169 -7.08 15.93 4.72
CA PHE A 169 -6.83 16.54 6.03
C PHE A 169 -6.92 18.06 6.02
N HIS A 170 -6.74 18.68 4.85
CA HIS A 170 -6.79 20.13 4.65
C HIS A 170 -7.80 20.55 3.57
N MET A 171 -8.64 19.62 3.16
CA MET A 171 -9.72 19.86 2.20
C MET A 171 -11.03 19.25 2.72
N LEU A 172 -12.15 19.85 2.39
CA LEU A 172 -13.47 19.31 2.72
C LEU A 172 -13.84 18.25 1.67
N TYR A 173 -13.41 17.02 1.90
CA TYR A 173 -13.64 15.91 0.97
C TYR A 173 -13.79 14.60 1.72
N GLN A 174 -14.70 13.76 1.26
CA GLN A 174 -14.87 12.38 1.73
C GLN A 174 -13.95 11.49 0.87
N GLU A 175 -12.76 11.17 1.38
CA GLU A 175 -11.86 10.30 0.67
C GLU A 175 -12.42 8.86 0.66
N TYR A 176 -12.27 8.18 -0.48
CA TYR A 176 -12.98 6.92 -0.76
C TYR A 176 -12.68 5.82 0.26
N ASN A 177 -11.41 5.54 0.57
CA ASN A 177 -11.03 4.45 1.47
C ASN A 177 -11.58 4.66 2.88
N ILE A 178 -11.53 5.90 3.37
CA ILE A 178 -12.08 6.26 4.67
C ILE A 178 -13.60 6.25 4.64
N TRP A 179 -14.22 6.87 3.63
CA TRP A 179 -15.67 6.93 3.51
C TRP A 179 -16.29 5.54 3.34
N ARG A 180 -15.65 4.68 2.57
CA ARG A 180 -16.17 3.35 2.22
C ARG A 180 -16.33 2.45 3.44
N ASP A 181 -15.44 2.56 4.44
CA ASP A 181 -15.62 1.96 5.76
C ASP A 181 -15.12 2.91 6.87
N ARG A 182 -15.92 3.92 7.14
CA ARG A 182 -15.60 4.94 8.15
C ARG A 182 -15.46 4.37 9.56
N VAL A 183 -16.17 3.28 9.86
CA VAL A 183 -16.10 2.62 11.18
C VAL A 183 -14.77 1.89 11.32
N ALA A 184 -14.33 1.18 10.30
CA ALA A 184 -13.01 0.57 10.28
C ALA A 184 -11.90 1.63 10.37
N ALA A 185 -12.04 2.74 9.64
CA ALA A 185 -11.10 3.85 9.69
C ALA A 185 -10.97 4.43 11.10
N GLU A 186 -12.08 4.69 11.80
CA GLU A 186 -12.06 5.17 13.18
C GLU A 186 -11.39 4.16 14.12
N ILE A 187 -11.65 2.85 13.96
CA ILE A 187 -10.99 1.80 14.74
C ILE A 187 -9.47 1.82 14.53
N VAL A 188 -9.01 2.03 13.30
CA VAL A 188 -7.59 2.06 12.97
C VAL A 188 -6.92 3.31 13.52
N PHE A 189 -7.49 4.51 13.29
CA PHE A 189 -6.93 5.77 13.78
C PHE A 189 -6.91 5.84 15.32
N SER A 190 -7.88 5.22 15.99
CA SER A 190 -7.96 5.16 17.46
C SER A 190 -7.17 4.00 18.07
N SER A 191 -6.49 3.15 17.27
CA SER A 191 -5.84 1.93 17.73
C SER A 191 -4.64 2.14 18.65
N GLY A 192 -4.02 3.33 18.62
CA GLY A 192 -2.76 3.64 19.30
C GLY A 192 -1.51 3.14 18.57
N VAL A 193 -1.65 2.46 17.42
CA VAL A 193 -0.53 2.09 16.55
C VAL A 193 -0.03 3.35 15.83
N PRO A 194 1.29 3.55 15.65
CA PRO A 194 1.81 4.65 14.86
C PRO A 194 1.30 4.60 13.41
N ILE A 195 0.74 5.71 12.90
CA ILE A 195 0.17 5.82 11.56
C ILE A 195 0.91 6.88 10.76
N THR A 196 1.19 6.59 9.49
CA THR A 196 1.49 7.58 8.47
C THR A 196 0.36 7.56 7.45
N ALA A 197 -0.42 8.63 7.37
CA ALA A 197 -1.53 8.75 6.44
C ALA A 197 -1.12 9.60 5.23
N VAL A 198 -1.19 9.00 4.05
CA VAL A 198 -0.87 9.62 2.76
C VAL A 198 -2.20 9.95 2.08
N GLY A 199 -2.72 11.13 2.38
CA GLY A 199 -4.05 11.56 1.95
C GLY A 199 -4.08 12.23 0.58
N LEU A 200 -5.30 12.60 0.14
CA LEU A 200 -5.55 13.28 -1.13
C LEU A 200 -4.78 14.61 -1.25
N ASP A 201 -4.49 15.24 -0.12
CA ASP A 201 -3.74 16.52 -0.05
C ASP A 201 -2.41 16.49 -0.82
N VAL A 202 -1.77 15.33 -0.89
CA VAL A 202 -0.50 15.13 -1.60
C VAL A 202 -0.63 14.20 -2.81
N THR A 203 -1.46 13.16 -2.71
CA THR A 203 -1.53 12.12 -3.75
C THR A 203 -2.13 12.62 -5.06
N MET A 204 -3.09 13.55 -5.02
CA MET A 204 -3.69 14.16 -6.22
C MET A 204 -2.68 14.89 -7.12
N ARG A 205 -1.50 15.19 -6.61
CA ARG A 205 -0.40 15.83 -7.34
C ARG A 205 0.44 14.83 -8.14
N CYS A 206 0.34 13.53 -7.84
CA CYS A 206 1.17 12.46 -8.40
C CYS A 206 0.50 11.82 -9.62
N LYS A 207 0.42 12.55 -10.72
CA LYS A 207 -0.22 12.08 -11.96
C LYS A 207 0.79 11.39 -12.88
N LEU A 208 0.39 10.23 -13.41
CA LEU A 208 1.13 9.52 -14.44
C LEU A 208 0.60 9.93 -15.82
N GLU A 209 1.18 10.95 -16.42
CA GLU A 209 0.72 11.54 -17.67
C GLU A 209 1.87 11.88 -18.61
N GLY A 210 1.55 12.26 -19.86
CA GLY A 210 2.50 12.74 -20.84
C GLY A 210 3.67 11.78 -21.07
N ALA A 211 4.90 12.30 -20.96
CA ALA A 211 6.12 11.54 -21.19
C ALA A 211 6.34 10.40 -20.17
N ASP A 212 5.87 10.56 -18.94
CA ASP A 212 6.02 9.54 -17.88
C ASP A 212 5.13 8.33 -18.19
N LEU A 213 3.87 8.51 -18.59
CA LEU A 213 3.01 7.43 -19.04
C LEU A 213 3.54 6.77 -20.32
N ALA A 214 4.02 7.58 -21.28
CA ALA A 214 4.62 7.06 -22.51
C ALA A 214 5.85 6.19 -22.21
N ARG A 215 6.67 6.57 -21.22
CA ARG A 215 7.84 5.78 -20.77
C ARG A 215 7.42 4.42 -20.19
N LEU A 216 6.35 4.36 -19.37
CA LEU A 216 5.85 3.09 -18.87
C LEU A 216 5.34 2.20 -20.01
N ARG A 217 4.59 2.78 -20.95
CA ARG A 217 4.04 2.06 -22.12
C ARG A 217 5.12 1.53 -23.06
N ALA A 218 6.25 2.20 -23.14
CA ALA A 218 7.38 1.79 -23.96
C ALA A 218 8.24 0.68 -23.31
N ALA A 219 7.99 0.33 -22.07
CA ALA A 219 8.78 -0.68 -21.38
C ALA A 219 8.47 -2.10 -21.92
N ASP A 220 9.51 -2.77 -22.44
CA ASP A 220 9.38 -4.07 -23.10
C ASP A 220 9.63 -5.24 -22.11
N ASN A 221 8.72 -5.40 -21.14
CA ASN A 221 8.70 -6.58 -20.28
C ASN A 221 7.25 -7.02 -20.01
N PRO A 222 6.99 -8.31 -19.67
CA PRO A 222 5.64 -8.84 -19.49
C PRO A 222 4.81 -8.10 -18.43
N ALA A 223 5.42 -7.71 -17.32
CA ALA A 223 4.74 -7.02 -16.23
C ALA A 223 4.31 -5.60 -16.66
N ALA A 224 5.19 -4.83 -17.28
CA ALA A 224 4.86 -3.50 -17.79
C ALA A 224 3.77 -3.54 -18.87
N ARG A 225 3.80 -4.53 -19.77
CA ARG A 225 2.72 -4.73 -20.75
C ARG A 225 1.39 -5.06 -20.09
N PHE A 226 1.39 -5.86 -19.03
CA PHE A 226 0.18 -6.17 -18.27
C PHE A 226 -0.39 -4.91 -17.59
N LEU A 227 0.45 -4.13 -16.89
CA LEU A 227 0.04 -2.87 -16.28
C LEU A 227 -0.51 -1.88 -17.31
N THR A 228 0.14 -1.77 -18.49
CA THR A 228 -0.36 -0.95 -19.59
C THR A 228 -1.75 -1.41 -20.06
N LYS A 229 -1.98 -2.72 -20.14
CA LYS A 229 -3.30 -3.27 -20.48
C LYS A 229 -4.36 -2.90 -19.44
N LEU A 230 -4.02 -2.95 -18.16
CA LEU A 230 -4.92 -2.52 -17.07
C LEU A 230 -5.21 -1.02 -17.16
N ILE A 231 -4.19 -0.19 -17.43
CA ILE A 231 -4.36 1.26 -17.67
C ILE A 231 -5.33 1.51 -18.83
N ASP A 232 -5.19 0.80 -19.93
CA ASP A 232 -6.06 0.97 -21.10
C ASP A 232 -7.51 0.62 -20.75
N LEU A 233 -7.76 -0.49 -20.05
CA LEU A 233 -9.10 -0.88 -19.58
C LEU A 233 -9.71 0.14 -18.62
N TRP A 234 -8.89 0.69 -17.73
CA TRP A 234 -9.32 1.75 -16.82
C TRP A 234 -9.66 3.03 -17.59
N GLN A 235 -8.82 3.44 -18.55
CA GLN A 235 -9.03 4.63 -19.37
C GLN A 235 -10.27 4.53 -20.28
N ASP A 236 -10.65 3.34 -20.74
CA ASP A 236 -11.91 3.14 -21.47
C ASP A 236 -13.14 3.55 -20.66
N GLY A 237 -13.09 3.41 -19.33
CA GLY A 237 -14.09 3.95 -18.40
C GLY A 237 -13.89 5.45 -18.05
N HIS A 238 -12.68 5.99 -18.30
CA HIS A 238 -12.24 7.32 -17.88
C HIS A 238 -11.47 8.05 -19.00
N PRO A 239 -12.09 8.29 -20.19
CA PRO A 239 -11.37 8.64 -21.43
C PRO A 239 -10.59 9.97 -21.38
N SER A 240 -10.89 10.82 -20.42
CA SER A 240 -10.22 12.13 -20.25
C SER A 240 -9.32 12.19 -19.01
N GLN A 241 -9.08 11.05 -18.35
CA GLN A 241 -8.30 11.00 -17.12
C GLN A 241 -6.97 10.27 -17.32
N PHE A 242 -6.01 10.63 -16.50
CA PHE A 242 -4.72 9.94 -16.36
C PHE A 242 -4.64 9.31 -14.98
N PRO A 243 -3.95 8.16 -14.83
CA PRO A 243 -3.75 7.55 -13.53
C PRO A 243 -3.17 8.53 -12.52
N THR A 244 -3.79 8.65 -11.36
CA THR A 244 -3.22 9.35 -10.21
C THR A 244 -2.65 8.30 -9.28
N LEU A 245 -1.39 8.45 -8.89
CA LEU A 245 -0.64 7.42 -8.16
C LEU A 245 -0.83 7.59 -6.64
N HIS A 246 -2.10 7.45 -6.18
CA HIS A 246 -2.44 7.58 -4.76
C HIS A 246 -1.73 6.49 -3.95
N ASP A 247 -2.00 5.25 -4.24
CA ASP A 247 -1.50 4.06 -3.56
C ASP A 247 0.00 3.83 -3.75
N PRO A 248 0.55 4.02 -4.97
CA PRO A 248 1.99 3.91 -5.15
C PRO A 248 2.78 4.89 -4.28
N LEU A 249 2.25 6.10 -4.01
CA LEU A 249 2.90 7.04 -3.11
C LEU A 249 2.90 6.54 -1.67
N ALA A 250 1.80 5.94 -1.19
CA ALA A 250 1.73 5.35 0.15
C ALA A 250 2.71 4.16 0.29
N VAL A 251 2.78 3.30 -0.71
CA VAL A 251 3.78 2.21 -0.77
C VAL A 251 5.20 2.78 -0.75
N ALA A 252 5.49 3.81 -1.56
CA ALA A 252 6.82 4.45 -1.58
C ALA A 252 7.17 5.08 -0.23
N ALA A 253 6.23 5.74 0.44
CA ALA A 253 6.43 6.35 1.76
C ALA A 253 6.78 5.31 2.84
N ALA A 254 6.38 4.04 2.66
CA ALA A 254 6.74 2.97 3.59
C ALA A 254 8.23 2.64 3.59
N PHE A 255 8.97 2.88 2.50
CA PHE A 255 10.40 2.59 2.42
C PHE A 255 11.28 3.80 2.06
N GLN A 256 10.68 4.87 1.54
CA GLN A 256 11.35 6.10 1.16
C GLN A 256 10.62 7.32 1.79
N PRO A 257 10.62 7.44 3.14
CA PRO A 257 9.81 8.43 3.85
C PRO A 257 10.16 9.89 3.53
N ASN A 258 11.35 10.17 3.03
CA ASN A 258 11.78 11.49 2.61
C ASN A 258 11.14 12.00 1.31
N LEU A 259 10.32 11.18 0.64
CA LEU A 259 9.49 11.61 -0.48
C LEU A 259 8.34 12.53 -0.02
N ILE A 260 7.97 12.47 1.25
CA ILE A 260 6.89 13.27 1.83
C ILE A 260 7.37 14.04 3.06
N GLU A 261 6.85 15.25 3.24
CA GLU A 261 6.92 15.95 4.53
C GLU A 261 5.67 15.65 5.33
N THR A 262 5.80 15.46 6.62
CA THR A 262 4.68 15.06 7.48
C THR A 262 4.45 16.04 8.62
N GLN A 263 3.21 16.07 9.10
CA GLN A 263 2.81 16.79 10.32
C GLN A 263 2.25 15.80 11.34
N SER A 264 2.73 15.89 12.58
CA SER A 264 2.29 15.05 13.68
C SER A 264 0.99 15.57 14.29
N GLY A 265 0.09 14.65 14.66
CA GLY A 265 -1.16 15.00 15.32
C GLY A 265 -2.04 13.77 15.61
N SER A 266 -3.33 14.03 15.68
CA SER A 266 -4.38 13.02 15.83
C SER A 266 -5.44 13.20 14.74
N VAL A 267 -5.96 12.10 14.24
CA VAL A 267 -7.06 12.06 13.27
C VAL A 267 -8.28 11.46 13.94
N GLN A 268 -9.43 12.07 13.71
CA GLN A 268 -10.76 11.54 14.02
C GLN A 268 -11.53 11.37 12.72
N VAL A 269 -12.35 10.34 12.64
CA VAL A 269 -13.21 10.06 11.50
C VAL A 269 -14.66 10.35 11.90
N GLU A 270 -15.38 11.12 11.10
CA GLU A 270 -16.81 11.33 11.33
C GLU A 270 -17.59 10.07 10.92
N THR A 271 -18.22 9.43 11.89
CA THR A 271 -18.91 8.15 11.68
C THR A 271 -20.44 8.27 11.76
N ALA A 272 -20.98 9.35 12.29
CA ALA A 272 -22.40 9.48 12.63
C ALA A 272 -23.17 10.48 11.76
N CYS A 273 -22.54 11.57 11.31
CA CYS A 273 -23.23 12.64 10.60
C CYS A 273 -23.47 12.30 9.13
N CYS A 274 -24.72 12.44 8.69
CA CYS A 274 -25.16 12.10 7.34
C CYS A 274 -24.42 12.85 6.22
N VAL A 275 -24.04 14.11 6.41
CA VAL A 275 -23.39 14.93 5.37
C VAL A 275 -21.88 14.84 5.41
N ALA A 276 -21.29 14.71 6.59
CA ALA A 276 -19.84 14.69 6.80
C ALA A 276 -19.29 13.27 7.07
N ASN A 277 -20.11 12.26 6.94
CA ASN A 277 -19.79 10.89 7.26
C ASN A 277 -18.57 10.41 6.43
N GLY A 278 -17.55 9.86 7.09
CA GLY A 278 -16.29 9.47 6.45
C GLY A 278 -15.30 10.64 6.23
N MET A 279 -15.61 11.87 6.65
CA MET A 279 -14.63 12.94 6.65
C MET A 279 -13.58 12.73 7.76
N THR A 280 -12.36 13.12 7.47
CA THR A 280 -11.24 13.10 8.41
C THR A 280 -10.97 14.48 8.99
N MET A 281 -10.84 14.55 10.30
CA MET A 281 -10.52 15.77 11.05
C MET A 281 -9.14 15.62 11.68
N PHE A 282 -8.18 16.41 11.22
CA PHE A 282 -6.84 16.42 11.75
C PHE A 282 -6.66 17.50 12.81
N LYS A 283 -6.07 17.13 13.95
CA LYS A 283 -5.66 18.07 14.98
C LYS A 283 -4.16 17.96 15.22
N PRO A 284 -3.40 19.06 14.97
CA PRO A 284 -1.94 19.09 15.16
C PRO A 284 -1.53 18.78 16.61
N ALA A 285 -0.33 18.21 16.77
CA ALA A 285 0.18 17.76 18.06
C ALA A 285 0.25 18.87 19.13
N ASP A 286 0.60 20.07 18.74
CA ASP A 286 0.67 21.27 19.61
C ASP A 286 -0.71 21.77 20.09
N GLN A 287 -1.78 21.31 19.46
CA GLN A 287 -3.17 21.65 19.79
C GLN A 287 -3.89 20.51 20.53
N LEU A 288 -3.23 19.39 20.76
CA LEU A 288 -3.86 18.27 21.48
C LEU A 288 -4.00 18.57 22.97
N PRO A 289 -5.07 18.09 23.63
CA PRO A 289 -5.21 18.14 25.08
C PRO A 289 -4.05 17.42 25.77
N ARG A 290 -3.73 17.84 27.01
CA ARG A 290 -2.72 17.17 27.83
C ARG A 290 -3.09 15.69 28.02
N GLY A 291 -2.12 14.80 27.78
CA GLY A 291 -2.28 13.34 27.92
C GLY A 291 -2.83 12.64 26.66
N VAL A 292 -3.13 13.38 25.60
CA VAL A 292 -3.46 12.80 24.29
C VAL A 292 -2.18 12.67 23.47
N ASN A 293 -1.88 11.46 23.02
CA ASN A 293 -0.70 11.18 22.20
C ASN A 293 -0.97 11.47 20.71
N ALA A 294 -0.02 12.11 20.06
CA ALA A 294 0.00 12.25 18.62
C ALA A 294 0.52 10.94 18.00
N THR A 295 -0.39 10.07 17.57
CA THR A 295 -0.04 8.77 16.98
C THR A 295 -0.05 8.78 15.46
N THR A 296 -0.47 9.88 14.83
CA THR A 296 -0.63 9.98 13.38
C THR A 296 0.30 11.06 12.81
N LEU A 297 1.02 10.70 11.78
CA LEU A 297 1.69 11.59 10.84
C LEU A 297 0.82 11.70 9.59
N ILE A 298 0.40 12.90 9.22
CA ILE A 298 -0.25 13.15 7.92
C ILE A 298 0.75 13.71 6.92
N ALA A 299 0.71 13.26 5.66
CA ALA A 299 1.52 13.84 4.60
C ALA A 299 1.00 15.24 4.23
N ARG A 300 1.93 16.22 4.14
CA ARG A 300 1.64 17.64 3.85
C ARG A 300 2.20 18.08 2.52
N GLU A 301 3.40 17.62 2.20
CA GLU A 301 4.10 17.91 0.96
C GLU A 301 4.65 16.64 0.36
N VAL A 302 4.87 16.64 -0.94
CA VAL A 302 5.43 15.53 -1.70
C VAL A 302 6.44 16.02 -2.73
N ASN A 303 7.57 15.33 -2.80
CA ASN A 303 8.51 15.47 -3.91
C ASN A 303 8.00 14.67 -5.11
N VAL A 304 7.09 15.26 -5.89
CA VAL A 304 6.42 14.60 -7.03
C VAL A 304 7.43 14.05 -8.03
N ARG A 305 8.45 14.85 -8.43
CA ARG A 305 9.41 14.39 -9.44
C ARG A 305 10.27 13.25 -8.93
N GLY A 306 10.77 13.35 -7.69
CA GLY A 306 11.55 12.29 -7.07
C GLY A 306 10.74 10.99 -6.93
N PHE A 307 9.45 11.09 -6.62
CA PHE A 307 8.54 9.94 -6.57
C PHE A 307 8.31 9.33 -7.96
N LEU A 308 7.99 10.13 -8.98
CA LEU A 308 7.76 9.63 -10.34
C LEU A 308 9.03 8.99 -10.94
N ASP A 309 10.20 9.56 -10.68
CA ASP A 309 11.48 8.99 -11.12
C ASP A 309 11.72 7.61 -10.47
N LEU A 310 11.50 7.49 -9.16
CA LEU A 310 11.57 6.22 -8.44
C LEU A 310 10.59 5.21 -9.01
N PHE A 311 9.32 5.58 -9.13
CA PHE A 311 8.23 4.74 -9.62
C PHE A 311 8.55 4.19 -11.02
N LEU A 312 8.89 5.06 -11.96
CA LEU A 312 9.22 4.67 -13.33
C LEU A 312 10.49 3.82 -13.42
N ALA A 313 11.51 4.13 -12.63
CA ALA A 313 12.72 3.31 -12.59
C ALA A 313 12.43 1.87 -12.13
N ARG A 314 11.45 1.67 -11.24
CA ARG A 314 11.04 0.34 -10.76
C ARG A 314 10.17 -0.38 -11.79
N LEU A 315 9.11 0.25 -12.29
CA LEU A 315 8.11 -0.42 -13.11
C LEU A 315 8.56 -0.66 -14.56
N THR A 316 9.48 0.13 -15.08
CA THR A 316 10.04 -0.10 -16.42
C THR A 316 11.19 -1.13 -16.44
N ALA A 317 11.75 -1.47 -15.28
CA ALA A 317 12.75 -2.52 -15.16
C ALA A 317 12.10 -3.92 -15.32
N PRO A 318 12.83 -4.91 -15.84
CA PRO A 318 12.36 -6.29 -15.81
C PRO A 318 12.04 -6.76 -14.39
N PRO A 319 11.09 -7.72 -14.22
CA PRO A 319 10.82 -8.32 -12.93
C PRO A 319 12.09 -8.80 -12.24
N ARG A 320 12.24 -8.45 -10.96
CA ARG A 320 13.41 -8.83 -10.18
C ARG A 320 13.40 -10.33 -9.89
N ALA A 321 14.54 -10.97 -10.07
CA ALA A 321 14.75 -12.33 -9.55
C ALA A 321 14.61 -12.33 -8.02
N LYS A 322 14.15 -13.49 -7.48
CA LYS A 322 14.04 -13.70 -6.02
C LYS A 322 15.34 -13.48 -5.27
#